data_23a944a1167407baa6d30d1a4e11d7fc
#
_entry.id   23a944a1167407baa6d30d1a4e11d7fc
#
_cell.length_a   1.000
_cell.length_b   1.000
_cell.length_c   1.000
_cell.angle_alpha   90.00
_cell.angle_beta   90.00
_cell.angle_gamma   90.00
#
_symmetry.space_group_name_H-M   'P 1'
#
loop_
_entity.id
_entity.type
_entity.pdbx_description
1 polymer ?
#
loop_
_entity_poly.entity_id
_entity_poly.type
_entity_poly.pdbx_seq_one_letter_code
_entity_poly.pdbx_strand_id
1 'polypeptide(L)'
;SYLWPYSGTFSAVNALLESTGNKKYKKLLENKVLPGLEEYFDTRREPFAYSSYISNQPLSDRFYDDNVWLGIDFTDSYRMTKKQAYLEKAELIWEFILSGKDEVLGGGIYWCEQKKESKNTCSNAPGAVFALKLFQATQDSTYLKQGKELYEWTKKNLEDPTDHLYFDNIALNKKIGRAKFAYNSGQMMQAAALLYQITKQKKSGRCSKYSRSMSQALFHSFHLAERTNISITEKRKYLVHSSHAKRIYRALSHRSQ
;
A
#
# COMPACT_ATOMS: atom_id res chain seq x y z
N SER A 1 1.98 -22.24 -5.21
CA SER A 1 1.87 -20.84 -5.66
C SER A 1 2.52 -19.92 -4.63
N TYR A 2 3.05 -18.78 -5.08
CA TYR A 2 3.59 -17.76 -4.17
C TYR A 2 2.49 -16.80 -3.70
N LEU A 3 2.68 -16.18 -2.52
CA LEU A 3 1.74 -15.25 -1.91
C LEU A 3 1.48 -14.02 -2.80
N TRP A 4 2.54 -13.44 -3.36
CA TRP A 4 2.43 -12.20 -4.17
C TRP A 4 1.39 -12.27 -5.29
N PRO A 5 1.38 -13.29 -6.19
CA PRO A 5 0.31 -13.42 -7.19
C PRO A 5 -1.06 -13.67 -6.57
N TYR A 6 -1.12 -14.35 -5.42
CA TYR A 6 -2.38 -14.65 -4.74
C TYR A 6 -3.01 -13.39 -4.13
N SER A 7 -2.22 -12.50 -3.54
CA SER A 7 -2.71 -11.23 -2.99
C SER A 7 -3.44 -10.39 -4.02
N GLY A 8 -3.00 -10.42 -5.28
CA GLY A 8 -3.70 -9.76 -6.38
C GLY A 8 -5.13 -10.26 -6.61
N THR A 9 -5.43 -11.52 -6.27
CA THR A 9 -6.80 -12.07 -6.32
C THR A 9 -7.66 -11.44 -5.22
N PHE A 10 -7.13 -11.26 -4.03
CA PHE A 10 -7.85 -10.60 -2.93
C PHE A 10 -8.19 -9.16 -3.30
N SER A 11 -7.20 -8.38 -3.74
CA SER A 11 -7.42 -7.00 -4.20
C SER A 11 -8.46 -6.91 -5.33
N ALA A 12 -8.42 -7.83 -6.30
CA ALA A 12 -9.38 -7.85 -7.41
C ALA A 12 -10.81 -8.12 -6.94
N VAL A 13 -11.01 -9.06 -6.03
CA VAL A 13 -12.34 -9.39 -5.49
C VAL A 13 -12.88 -8.24 -4.64
N ASN A 14 -12.02 -7.59 -3.82
CA ASN A 14 -12.38 -6.39 -3.08
C ASN A 14 -12.83 -5.26 -4.02
N ALA A 15 -12.08 -5.00 -5.09
CA ALA A 15 -12.43 -3.97 -6.06
C ALA A 15 -13.76 -4.25 -6.76
N LEU A 16 -14.05 -5.51 -7.07
CA LEU A 16 -15.33 -5.94 -7.64
C LEU A 16 -16.48 -5.79 -6.64
N LEU A 17 -16.24 -6.13 -5.37
CA LEU A 17 -17.23 -5.96 -4.30
C LEU A 17 -17.54 -4.47 -4.10
N GLU A 18 -16.51 -3.63 -4.00
CA GLU A 18 -16.65 -2.17 -3.80
C GLU A 18 -17.39 -1.51 -4.97
N SER A 19 -17.03 -1.87 -6.21
CA SER A 19 -17.59 -1.21 -7.40
C SER A 19 -19.01 -1.63 -7.73
N THR A 20 -19.42 -2.84 -7.36
CA THR A 20 -20.73 -3.40 -7.74
C THR A 20 -21.70 -3.56 -6.58
N GLY A 21 -21.21 -3.65 -5.33
CA GLY A 21 -22.02 -4.03 -4.16
C GLY A 21 -22.59 -5.45 -4.22
N ASN A 22 -22.17 -6.27 -5.20
CA ASN A 22 -22.80 -7.56 -5.46
C ASN A 22 -22.34 -8.62 -4.45
N LYS A 23 -23.30 -9.19 -3.72
CA LYS A 23 -23.06 -10.20 -2.67
C LYS A 23 -22.32 -11.46 -3.17
N LYS A 24 -22.32 -11.74 -4.49
CA LYS A 24 -21.55 -12.86 -5.05
C LYS A 24 -20.05 -12.70 -4.79
N TYR A 25 -19.53 -11.48 -4.85
CA TYR A 25 -18.10 -11.22 -4.59
C TYR A 25 -17.76 -11.32 -3.11
N LYS A 26 -18.69 -10.96 -2.20
CA LYS A 26 -18.53 -11.23 -0.78
C LYS A 26 -18.46 -12.74 -0.51
N LYS A 27 -19.35 -13.54 -1.12
CA LYS A 27 -19.31 -15.01 -1.01
C LYS A 27 -18.03 -15.60 -1.60
N LEU A 28 -17.55 -15.07 -2.73
CA LEU A 28 -16.29 -15.50 -3.35
C LEU A 28 -15.10 -15.19 -2.43
N LEU A 29 -15.08 -14.00 -1.83
CA LEU A 29 -14.06 -13.61 -0.85
C LEU A 29 -14.04 -14.57 0.33
N GLU A 30 -15.18 -14.75 1.00
CA GLU A 30 -15.28 -15.52 2.26
C GLU A 30 -15.10 -17.03 2.06
N ASN A 31 -15.57 -17.58 0.95
CA ASN A 31 -15.62 -19.04 0.76
C ASN A 31 -14.45 -19.59 -0.09
N LYS A 32 -13.69 -18.74 -0.79
CA LYS A 32 -12.61 -19.18 -1.66
C LYS A 32 -11.31 -18.41 -1.43
N VAL A 33 -11.36 -17.09 -1.48
CA VAL A 33 -10.12 -16.29 -1.44
C VAL A 33 -9.49 -16.32 -0.05
N LEU A 34 -10.25 -16.05 1.01
CA LEU A 34 -9.70 -16.04 2.37
C LEU A 34 -9.25 -17.42 2.85
N PRO A 35 -10.01 -18.52 2.66
CA PRO A 35 -9.51 -19.84 3.01
C PRO A 35 -8.21 -20.23 2.32
N GLY A 36 -8.05 -19.90 1.03
CA GLY A 36 -6.79 -20.14 0.33
C GLY A 36 -5.65 -19.21 0.78
N LEU A 37 -5.97 -17.99 1.23
CA LEU A 37 -4.99 -17.08 1.79
C LEU A 37 -4.45 -17.60 3.14
N GLU A 38 -5.28 -18.18 3.98
CA GLU A 38 -4.87 -18.72 5.28
C GLU A 38 -3.82 -19.85 5.17
N GLU A 39 -3.69 -20.51 4.02
CA GLU A 39 -2.61 -21.47 3.78
C GLU A 39 -1.21 -20.85 3.83
N TYR A 40 -1.09 -19.55 3.66
CA TYR A 40 0.17 -18.80 3.75
C TYR A 40 0.41 -18.22 5.14
N PHE A 41 -0.57 -18.28 6.05
CA PHE A 41 -0.49 -17.68 7.37
C PHE A 41 0.47 -18.46 8.26
N ASP A 42 1.58 -17.83 8.66
CA ASP A 42 2.64 -18.43 9.47
C ASP A 42 2.50 -18.03 10.94
N THR A 43 2.10 -18.98 11.75
CA THR A 43 2.01 -18.86 13.22
C THR A 43 3.22 -19.49 13.95
N ARG A 44 4.26 -19.88 13.22
CA ARG A 44 5.48 -20.48 13.79
C ARG A 44 6.50 -19.42 14.21
N ARG A 45 6.30 -18.17 13.78
CA ARG A 45 7.17 -17.01 14.07
C ARG A 45 6.32 -15.82 14.49
N GLU A 46 6.69 -15.18 15.59
CA GLU A 46 6.07 -13.92 16.02
C GLU A 46 6.86 -12.71 15.53
N PRO A 47 6.20 -11.59 15.24
CA PRO A 47 4.73 -11.43 15.12
C PRO A 47 4.18 -12.32 14.00
N PHE A 48 2.93 -12.79 14.12
CA PHE A 48 2.32 -13.64 13.11
C PHE A 48 2.11 -12.86 11.81
N ALA A 49 2.37 -13.53 10.68
CA ALA A 49 2.29 -12.90 9.36
C ALA A 49 2.14 -13.94 8.25
N TYR A 50 1.96 -13.46 7.03
CA TYR A 50 1.89 -14.32 5.86
C TYR A 50 3.28 -14.54 5.27
N SER A 51 3.63 -15.81 5.03
CA SER A 51 4.86 -16.24 4.38
C SER A 51 4.75 -16.15 2.86
N SER A 52 5.88 -16.03 2.17
CA SER A 52 5.91 -15.96 0.69
C SER A 52 5.46 -17.25 0.02
N TYR A 53 5.43 -18.37 0.76
CA TYR A 53 4.95 -19.66 0.30
C TYR A 53 4.04 -20.31 1.36
N ILE A 54 3.29 -21.36 0.98
CA ILE A 54 2.32 -22.03 1.86
C ILE A 54 2.97 -22.54 3.15
N SER A 55 2.27 -22.38 4.27
CA SER A 55 2.82 -22.59 5.62
C SER A 55 3.04 -24.06 6.00
N ASN A 56 2.46 -25.01 5.27
CA ASN A 56 2.67 -26.45 5.47
C ASN A 56 4.02 -26.96 4.87
N GLN A 57 4.77 -26.10 4.21
CA GLN A 57 6.11 -26.33 3.69
C GLN A 57 7.19 -25.85 4.68
N PRO A 58 8.48 -26.10 4.44
CA PRO A 58 9.54 -25.46 5.20
C PRO A 58 9.37 -23.95 5.30
N LEU A 59 9.91 -23.34 6.37
CA LEU A 59 9.84 -21.90 6.58
C LEU A 59 10.37 -21.15 5.36
N SER A 60 9.53 -20.31 4.78
CA SER A 60 9.89 -19.37 3.70
C SER A 60 10.08 -17.96 4.23
N ASP A 61 10.71 -17.11 3.44
CA ASP A 61 10.87 -15.68 3.76
C ASP A 61 9.50 -15.01 3.93
N ARG A 62 9.44 -14.02 4.82
CA ARG A 62 8.30 -13.14 4.99
C ARG A 62 8.68 -11.75 4.52
N PHE A 63 7.93 -11.26 3.54
CA PHE A 63 8.16 -9.94 2.96
C PHE A 63 7.17 -8.93 3.54
N TYR A 64 7.69 -7.77 3.94
CA TYR A 64 6.84 -6.70 4.49
C TYR A 64 5.90 -6.13 3.43
N ASP A 65 6.33 -6.00 2.18
CA ASP A 65 5.50 -5.52 1.08
C ASP A 65 4.35 -6.48 0.75
N ASP A 66 4.58 -7.80 0.70
CA ASP A 66 3.51 -8.79 0.51
C ASP A 66 2.42 -8.64 1.58
N ASN A 67 2.82 -8.50 2.84
CA ASN A 67 1.90 -8.36 3.97
C ASN A 67 1.20 -7.00 4.00
N VAL A 68 1.85 -5.91 3.60
CA VAL A 68 1.22 -4.58 3.52
C VAL A 68 0.00 -4.60 2.60
N TRP A 69 0.10 -5.25 1.43
CA TRP A 69 -1.03 -5.34 0.50
C TRP A 69 -2.21 -6.10 1.09
N LEU A 70 -1.95 -7.18 1.81
CA LEU A 70 -2.99 -7.93 2.52
C LEU A 70 -3.64 -7.08 3.61
N GLY A 71 -2.84 -6.33 4.37
CA GLY A 71 -3.35 -5.43 5.40
C GLY A 71 -4.25 -4.34 4.83
N ILE A 72 -3.89 -3.76 3.68
CA ILE A 72 -4.74 -2.81 2.94
C ILE A 72 -6.07 -3.47 2.57
N ASP A 73 -6.02 -4.67 1.99
CA ASP A 73 -7.21 -5.40 1.52
C ASP A 73 -8.11 -5.82 2.68
N PHE A 74 -7.57 -6.26 3.81
CA PHE A 74 -8.35 -6.55 5.02
C PHE A 74 -9.01 -5.29 5.59
N THR A 75 -8.31 -4.16 5.60
CA THR A 75 -8.87 -2.88 6.04
C THR A 75 -10.01 -2.42 5.13
N ASP A 76 -9.87 -2.57 3.81
CA ASP A 76 -10.92 -2.25 2.86
C ASP A 76 -12.12 -3.20 3.00
N SER A 77 -11.89 -4.51 3.21
CA SER A 77 -12.95 -5.48 3.51
C SER A 77 -13.72 -5.11 4.79
N TYR A 78 -13.02 -4.69 5.85
CA TYR A 78 -13.66 -4.18 7.08
C TYR A 78 -14.52 -2.95 6.79
N ARG A 79 -14.00 -1.99 6.05
CA ARG A 79 -14.73 -0.74 5.74
C ARG A 79 -16.00 -1.00 4.94
N MET A 80 -15.98 -1.98 4.03
CA MET A 80 -17.13 -2.38 3.22
C MET A 80 -18.16 -3.22 4.00
N THR A 81 -17.68 -4.12 4.86
CA THR A 81 -18.56 -5.15 5.45
C THR A 81 -18.85 -4.96 6.93
N LYS A 82 -18.03 -4.17 7.63
CA LYS A 82 -18.03 -3.97 9.09
C LYS A 82 -17.78 -5.25 9.90
N LYS A 83 -17.23 -6.30 9.27
CA LYS A 83 -16.89 -7.56 9.95
C LYS A 83 -15.60 -7.37 10.74
N GLN A 84 -15.70 -7.41 12.08
CA GLN A 84 -14.62 -7.09 13.01
C GLN A 84 -13.36 -7.94 12.78
N ALA A 85 -13.53 -9.23 12.46
CA ALA A 85 -12.41 -10.13 12.18
C ALA A 85 -11.47 -9.64 11.05
N TYR A 86 -11.95 -8.81 10.13
CA TYR A 86 -11.09 -8.21 9.11
C TYR A 86 -10.22 -7.09 9.67
N LEU A 87 -10.76 -6.31 10.59
CA LEU A 87 -9.96 -5.27 11.27
C LEU A 87 -8.88 -5.92 12.15
N GLU A 88 -9.26 -6.92 12.95
CA GLU A 88 -8.33 -7.68 13.80
C GLU A 88 -7.18 -8.28 12.98
N LYS A 89 -7.48 -8.87 11.81
CA LYS A 89 -6.45 -9.39 10.92
C LYS A 89 -5.56 -8.27 10.34
N ALA A 90 -6.14 -7.13 10.00
CA ALA A 90 -5.37 -5.97 9.54
C ALA A 90 -4.44 -5.43 10.64
N GLU A 91 -4.93 -5.31 11.88
CA GLU A 91 -4.13 -4.85 13.02
C GLU A 91 -2.99 -5.83 13.34
N LEU A 92 -3.25 -7.14 13.30
CA LEU A 92 -2.23 -8.16 13.45
C LEU A 92 -1.14 -8.04 12.38
N ILE A 93 -1.53 -7.84 11.11
CA ILE A 93 -0.55 -7.59 10.04
C ILE A 93 0.22 -6.31 10.31
N TRP A 94 -0.41 -5.26 10.84
CA TRP A 94 0.27 -4.01 11.14
C TRP A 94 1.36 -4.17 12.20
N GLU A 95 1.15 -5.02 13.22
CA GLU A 95 2.20 -5.38 14.19
C GLU A 95 3.42 -5.98 13.49
N PHE A 96 3.20 -6.90 12.54
CA PHE A 96 4.30 -7.45 11.74
C PHE A 96 5.00 -6.35 10.93
N ILE A 97 4.27 -5.44 10.29
CA ILE A 97 4.86 -4.34 9.53
C ILE A 97 5.75 -3.46 10.42
N LEU A 98 5.31 -3.17 11.64
CA LEU A 98 6.09 -2.37 12.60
C LEU A 98 7.35 -3.09 13.06
N SER A 99 7.40 -4.41 13.10
CA SER A 99 8.60 -5.18 13.43
C SER A 99 9.74 -4.99 12.42
N GLY A 100 9.39 -4.55 11.21
CA GLY A 100 10.34 -4.19 10.16
C GLY A 100 10.84 -2.75 10.19
N LYS A 101 10.45 -1.96 11.19
CA LYS A 101 10.89 -0.58 11.36
C LYS A 101 11.99 -0.50 12.40
N ASP A 102 13.02 0.29 12.11
CA ASP A 102 14.04 0.69 13.07
C ASP A 102 14.58 2.11 12.72
N GLU A 103 15.55 2.60 13.49
CA GLU A 103 16.13 3.93 13.31
C GLU A 103 17.28 3.97 12.26
N VAL A 104 17.66 2.83 11.69
CA VAL A 104 18.63 2.78 10.61
C VAL A 104 18.10 3.55 9.41
N LEU A 105 18.89 4.42 8.82
CA LEU A 105 18.48 5.36 7.76
C LEU A 105 17.41 6.37 8.22
N GLY A 106 17.25 6.58 9.53
CA GLY A 106 16.29 7.52 10.11
C GLY A 106 14.83 7.05 10.00
N GLY A 107 14.59 5.76 10.13
CA GLY A 107 13.26 5.14 10.05
C GLY A 107 13.05 4.30 8.80
N GLY A 108 11.77 4.08 8.44
CA GLY A 108 11.37 3.26 7.30
C GLY A 108 11.37 1.75 7.60
N ILE A 109 10.69 1.00 6.72
CA ILE A 109 10.45 -0.44 6.84
C ILE A 109 11.36 -1.18 5.87
N TYR A 110 11.96 -2.28 6.31
CA TYR A 110 12.72 -3.20 5.47
C TYR A 110 11.83 -3.88 4.41
N TRP A 111 12.47 -4.49 3.42
CA TRP A 111 11.77 -5.27 2.40
C TRP A 111 11.45 -6.68 2.88
N CYS A 112 12.44 -7.37 3.46
CA CYS A 112 12.36 -8.76 3.89
C CYS A 112 12.77 -8.89 5.36
N GLU A 113 12.01 -9.67 6.14
CA GLU A 113 12.29 -9.91 7.55
C GLU A 113 13.63 -10.63 7.75
N GLN A 114 13.90 -11.66 6.94
CA GLN A 114 15.09 -12.49 7.04
C GLN A 114 16.33 -11.84 6.42
N LYS A 115 16.14 -10.79 5.60
CA LYS A 115 17.21 -10.11 4.84
C LYS A 115 17.07 -8.60 4.98
N LYS A 116 17.51 -8.08 6.13
CA LYS A 116 17.44 -6.64 6.44
C LYS A 116 18.56 -5.86 5.75
N GLU A 117 18.62 -5.90 4.41
CA GLU A 117 19.69 -5.31 3.60
C GLU A 117 19.30 -3.96 2.99
N SER A 118 18.02 -3.72 2.80
CA SER A 118 17.50 -2.49 2.20
C SER A 118 16.10 -2.13 2.69
N LYS A 119 15.77 -0.85 2.58
CA LYS A 119 14.42 -0.33 2.79
C LYS A 119 13.87 0.14 1.45
N ASN A 120 12.75 -0.48 1.05
CA ASN A 120 12.21 -0.37 -0.31
C ASN A 120 10.95 0.49 -0.35
N THR A 121 10.75 1.19 -1.46
CA THR A 121 9.54 1.97 -1.69
C THR A 121 8.29 1.10 -1.68
N CYS A 122 8.37 -0.14 -2.20
CA CYS A 122 7.26 -1.10 -2.21
C CYS A 122 6.78 -1.53 -0.82
N SER A 123 7.60 -1.40 0.24
CA SER A 123 7.16 -1.63 1.62
C SER A 123 6.66 -0.34 2.28
N ASN A 124 7.35 0.77 2.04
CA ASN A 124 7.13 2.02 2.77
C ASN A 124 5.97 2.86 2.22
N ALA A 125 5.85 2.97 0.90
CA ALA A 125 4.75 3.73 0.29
C ALA A 125 3.37 3.09 0.55
N PRO A 126 3.15 1.80 0.27
CA PRO A 126 1.89 1.15 0.65
C PRO A 126 1.76 0.99 2.17
N GLY A 127 2.86 0.94 2.95
CA GLY A 127 2.83 1.03 4.42
C GLY A 127 2.20 2.33 4.90
N ALA A 128 2.54 3.45 4.29
CA ALA A 128 1.88 4.73 4.57
C ALA A 128 0.38 4.70 4.23
N VAL A 129 0.02 4.12 3.07
CA VAL A 129 -1.40 3.95 2.68
C VAL A 129 -2.14 3.08 3.69
N PHE A 130 -1.55 1.97 4.11
CA PHE A 130 -2.14 1.04 5.05
C PHE A 130 -2.44 1.71 6.40
N ALA A 131 -1.44 2.38 6.99
CA ALA A 131 -1.64 3.12 8.24
C ALA A 131 -2.74 4.19 8.13
N LEU A 132 -2.77 4.95 7.03
CA LEU A 132 -3.80 5.97 6.81
C LEU A 132 -5.20 5.38 6.64
N LYS A 133 -5.32 4.20 6.04
CA LYS A 133 -6.58 3.47 5.94
C LYS A 133 -7.02 2.91 7.31
N LEU A 134 -6.09 2.40 8.11
CA LEU A 134 -6.36 2.01 9.50
C LEU A 134 -6.86 3.19 10.32
N PHE A 135 -6.22 4.36 10.21
CA PHE A 135 -6.73 5.58 10.82
C PHE A 135 -8.17 5.90 10.39
N GLN A 136 -8.49 5.79 9.09
CA GLN A 136 -9.86 6.03 8.62
C GLN A 136 -10.86 5.00 9.17
N ALA A 137 -10.40 3.76 9.42
CA ALA A 137 -11.23 2.69 9.94
C ALA A 137 -11.48 2.80 11.47
N THR A 138 -10.45 3.19 12.23
CA THR A 138 -10.44 3.16 13.70
C THR A 138 -10.52 4.53 14.38
N GLN A 139 -10.13 5.59 13.68
CA GLN A 139 -9.88 6.95 14.21
C GLN A 139 -8.74 7.03 15.24
N ASP A 140 -7.93 5.97 15.38
CA ASP A 140 -6.75 6.01 16.25
C ASP A 140 -5.64 6.87 15.60
N SER A 141 -5.29 7.95 16.26
CA SER A 141 -4.29 8.94 15.80
C SER A 141 -2.87 8.38 15.70
N THR A 142 -2.58 7.24 16.34
CA THR A 142 -1.32 6.53 16.23
C THR A 142 -1.05 6.11 14.78
N TYR A 143 -2.05 5.56 14.10
CA TYR A 143 -1.94 5.19 12.68
C TYR A 143 -1.73 6.41 11.77
N LEU A 144 -2.39 7.54 12.06
CA LEU A 144 -2.16 8.78 11.31
C LEU A 144 -0.71 9.27 11.45
N LYS A 145 -0.16 9.22 12.66
CA LYS A 145 1.24 9.59 12.93
C LYS A 145 2.18 8.68 12.16
N GLN A 146 2.01 7.37 12.27
CA GLN A 146 2.84 6.37 11.59
C GLN A 146 2.75 6.48 10.06
N GLY A 147 1.56 6.68 9.51
CA GLY A 147 1.36 6.88 8.07
C GLY A 147 2.07 8.14 7.55
N LYS A 148 2.06 9.24 8.31
CA LYS A 148 2.82 10.46 7.99
C LYS A 148 4.31 10.22 8.03
N GLU A 149 4.82 9.53 9.05
CA GLU A 149 6.24 9.22 9.19
C GLU A 149 6.75 8.40 8.00
N LEU A 150 6.03 7.35 7.60
CA LEU A 150 6.39 6.52 6.45
C LEU A 150 6.35 7.31 5.13
N TYR A 151 5.32 8.13 4.93
CA TYR A 151 5.20 9.00 3.76
C TYR A 151 6.39 9.98 3.66
N GLU A 152 6.70 10.71 4.73
CA GLU A 152 7.77 11.70 4.74
C GLU A 152 9.15 11.02 4.64
N TRP A 153 9.34 9.87 5.28
CA TRP A 153 10.56 9.09 5.16
C TRP A 153 10.81 8.64 3.72
N THR A 154 9.79 8.07 3.07
CA THR A 154 9.87 7.61 1.68
C THR A 154 10.16 8.78 0.74
N LYS A 155 9.45 9.88 0.92
CA LYS A 155 9.67 11.10 0.14
C LYS A 155 11.09 11.64 0.29
N LYS A 156 11.60 11.72 1.51
CA LYS A 156 12.93 12.25 1.81
C LYS A 156 14.05 11.41 1.21
N ASN A 157 13.92 10.08 1.28
CA ASN A 157 15.03 9.16 0.96
C ASN A 157 14.97 8.58 -0.45
N LEU A 158 13.78 8.52 -1.08
CA LEU A 158 13.56 7.76 -2.31
C LEU A 158 12.90 8.57 -3.44
N GLU A 159 12.49 9.83 -3.23
CA GLU A 159 12.01 10.69 -4.32
C GLU A 159 13.18 11.13 -5.19
N ASP A 160 13.06 10.95 -6.51
CA ASP A 160 13.98 11.55 -7.47
C ASP A 160 13.60 13.03 -7.67
N PRO A 161 14.49 13.97 -7.33
CA PRO A 161 14.18 15.40 -7.44
C PRO A 161 14.04 15.89 -8.89
N THR A 162 14.44 15.09 -9.88
CA THR A 162 14.41 15.48 -11.30
C THR A 162 13.04 15.28 -11.94
N ASP A 163 12.31 14.24 -11.53
CA ASP A 163 11.01 13.87 -12.12
C ASP A 163 9.91 13.56 -11.09
N HIS A 164 10.24 13.63 -9.77
CA HIS A 164 9.35 13.35 -8.65
C HIS A 164 8.78 11.93 -8.61
N LEU A 165 9.37 11.00 -9.35
CA LEU A 165 9.09 9.57 -9.23
C LEU A 165 9.96 8.97 -8.12
N TYR A 166 9.64 7.74 -7.72
CA TYR A 166 10.31 7.11 -6.59
C TYR A 166 11.25 6.00 -7.04
N PHE A 167 12.49 6.07 -6.56
CA PHE A 167 13.48 5.00 -6.67
C PHE A 167 13.01 3.75 -5.95
N ASP A 168 13.54 2.60 -6.33
CA ASP A 168 13.14 1.31 -5.79
C ASP A 168 13.48 1.17 -4.30
N ASN A 169 14.76 1.40 -3.94
CA ASN A 169 15.23 1.15 -2.59
C ASN A 169 16.45 1.99 -2.21
N ILE A 170 16.74 1.97 -0.91
CA ILE A 170 18.00 2.42 -0.34
C ILE A 170 18.61 1.30 0.50
N ALA A 171 19.83 0.89 0.17
CA ALA A 171 20.60 -0.09 0.94
C ALA A 171 21.17 0.54 2.22
N LEU A 172 21.55 -0.30 3.21
CA LEU A 172 22.08 0.18 4.50
C LEU A 172 23.36 1.02 4.36
N ASN A 173 24.15 0.81 3.32
CA ASN A 173 25.30 1.62 2.96
C ASN A 173 24.95 2.93 2.22
N LYS A 174 23.65 3.30 2.21
CA LYS A 174 23.07 4.47 1.55
C LYS A 174 23.12 4.45 0.01
N LYS A 175 23.47 3.33 -0.61
CA LYS A 175 23.40 3.19 -2.06
C LYS A 175 21.93 3.12 -2.50
N ILE A 176 21.57 3.97 -3.47
CA ILE A 176 20.20 4.02 -4.04
C ILE A 176 20.07 3.06 -5.20
N GLY A 177 19.09 2.17 -5.14
CA GLY A 177 18.60 1.38 -6.27
C GLY A 177 17.69 2.24 -7.14
N ARG A 178 18.21 2.72 -8.29
CA ARG A 178 17.57 3.77 -9.11
C ARG A 178 16.47 3.27 -10.05
N ALA A 179 16.12 1.99 -10.04
CA ALA A 179 14.96 1.51 -10.77
C ALA A 179 13.68 2.24 -10.32
N LYS A 180 12.76 2.49 -11.22
CA LYS A 180 11.49 3.17 -10.93
C LYS A 180 10.35 2.29 -11.42
N PHE A 181 9.48 1.93 -10.48
CA PHE A 181 8.30 1.13 -10.74
C PHE A 181 7.05 1.99 -10.57
N ALA A 182 6.12 1.91 -11.51
CA ALA A 182 4.95 2.77 -11.49
C ALA A 182 4.07 2.56 -10.26
N TYR A 183 4.00 1.34 -9.72
CA TYR A 183 3.25 1.06 -8.48
C TYR A 183 3.82 1.80 -7.26
N ASN A 184 5.15 2.00 -7.17
CA ASN A 184 5.79 2.76 -6.10
C ASN A 184 5.31 4.21 -6.08
N SER A 185 5.37 4.88 -7.22
CA SER A 185 4.89 6.27 -7.34
C SER A 185 3.37 6.35 -7.19
N GLY A 186 2.62 5.36 -7.68
CA GLY A 186 1.17 5.25 -7.50
C GLY A 186 0.76 5.15 -6.03
N GLN A 187 1.50 4.41 -5.21
CA GLN A 187 1.24 4.30 -3.78
C GLN A 187 1.57 5.59 -3.02
N MET A 188 2.65 6.28 -3.38
CA MET A 188 2.94 7.59 -2.82
C MET A 188 1.88 8.63 -3.16
N MET A 189 1.32 8.56 -4.37
CA MET A 189 0.17 9.36 -4.79
C MET A 189 -1.07 9.07 -3.94
N GLN A 190 -1.36 7.79 -3.70
CA GLN A 190 -2.50 7.38 -2.88
C GLN A 190 -2.33 7.84 -1.43
N ALA A 191 -1.13 7.69 -0.85
CA ALA A 191 -0.82 8.18 0.48
C ALA A 191 -0.99 9.71 0.59
N ALA A 192 -0.49 10.47 -0.39
CA ALA A 192 -0.67 11.92 -0.45
C ALA A 192 -2.14 12.33 -0.53
N ALA A 193 -2.95 11.62 -1.32
CA ALA A 193 -4.38 11.86 -1.45
C ALA A 193 -5.13 11.60 -0.12
N LEU A 194 -4.80 10.51 0.57
CA LEU A 194 -5.37 10.19 1.88
C LEU A 194 -4.99 11.23 2.93
N LEU A 195 -3.72 11.64 2.98
CA LEU A 195 -3.26 12.71 3.88
C LEU A 195 -3.97 14.03 3.60
N TYR A 196 -4.18 14.37 2.33
CA TYR A 196 -4.94 15.57 1.96
C TYR A 196 -6.40 15.49 2.45
N GLN A 197 -7.07 14.37 2.23
CA GLN A 197 -8.45 14.17 2.70
C GLN A 197 -8.57 14.30 4.21
N ILE A 198 -7.66 13.65 4.95
CA ILE A 198 -7.65 13.62 6.41
C ILE A 198 -7.34 15.01 6.98
N THR A 199 -6.34 15.71 6.44
CA THR A 199 -5.87 17.00 6.98
C THR A 199 -6.78 18.16 6.60
N LYS A 200 -7.43 18.12 5.45
CA LYS A 200 -8.42 19.13 5.01
C LYS A 200 -9.63 19.17 5.95
N GLN A 201 -10.02 18.01 6.48
CA GLN A 201 -11.09 17.94 7.49
C GLN A 201 -10.72 18.62 8.81
N LYS A 202 -9.43 18.83 9.09
CA LYS A 202 -8.90 19.39 10.35
C LYS A 202 -8.43 20.86 10.26
N LYS A 203 -8.90 21.67 9.28
CA LYS A 203 -8.53 23.10 9.15
C LYS A 203 -7.01 23.34 9.31
N SER A 204 -6.21 23.35 8.29
CA SER A 204 -4.93 24.09 8.32
C SER A 204 -4.30 24.23 6.94
N GLY A 205 -3.52 25.32 6.73
CA GLY A 205 -2.79 25.68 5.52
C GLY A 205 -1.68 24.73 5.06
N ARG A 206 -1.59 23.51 5.60
CA ARG A 206 -0.70 22.43 5.12
C ARG A 206 -1.23 21.72 3.87
N CYS A 207 -2.45 22.04 3.47
CA CYS A 207 -3.13 21.44 2.31
C CYS A 207 -2.32 21.58 1.00
N SER A 208 -1.61 22.71 0.84
CA SER A 208 -0.86 22.99 -0.41
C SER A 208 0.33 22.07 -0.64
N LYS A 209 0.98 21.55 0.43
CA LYS A 209 2.14 20.66 0.32
C LYS A 209 1.78 19.31 -0.32
N TYR A 210 0.73 18.65 0.19
CA TYR A 210 0.30 17.35 -0.32
C TYR A 210 -0.40 17.44 -1.68
N SER A 211 -1.18 18.50 -1.91
CA SER A 211 -1.83 18.76 -3.20
C SER A 211 -0.81 18.94 -4.32
N ARG A 212 0.27 19.69 -4.08
CA ARG A 212 1.33 19.89 -5.08
C ARG A 212 2.08 18.60 -5.39
N SER A 213 2.48 17.82 -4.37
CA SER A 213 3.10 16.50 -4.57
C SER A 213 2.19 15.54 -5.33
N MET A 214 0.91 15.54 -5.02
CA MET A 214 -0.08 14.72 -5.71
C MET A 214 -0.22 15.10 -7.19
N SER A 215 -0.31 16.39 -7.50
CA SER A 215 -0.45 16.86 -8.88
C SER A 215 0.79 16.56 -9.72
N GLN A 216 1.98 16.74 -9.15
CA GLN A 216 3.24 16.41 -9.81
C GLN A 216 3.37 14.92 -10.07
N ALA A 217 3.10 14.07 -9.07
CA ALA A 217 3.15 12.61 -9.22
C ALA A 217 2.11 12.07 -10.21
N LEU A 218 0.90 12.64 -10.24
CA LEU A 218 -0.13 12.31 -11.24
C LEU A 218 0.33 12.64 -12.66
N PHE A 219 0.83 13.84 -12.86
CA PHE A 219 1.28 14.30 -14.19
C PHE A 219 2.40 13.41 -14.74
N HIS A 220 3.41 13.11 -13.92
CA HIS A 220 4.54 12.27 -14.35
C HIS A 220 4.16 10.79 -14.53
N SER A 221 3.27 10.25 -13.68
CA SER A 221 2.81 8.85 -13.83
C SER A 221 1.99 8.63 -15.10
N PHE A 222 1.19 9.62 -15.52
CA PHE A 222 0.47 9.55 -16.80
C PHE A 222 1.43 9.58 -17.99
N HIS A 223 2.43 10.46 -17.99
CA HIS A 223 3.41 10.52 -19.07
C HIS A 223 4.32 9.28 -19.14
N LEU A 224 4.64 8.66 -17.99
CA LEU A 224 5.41 7.42 -17.98
C LEU A 224 4.59 6.25 -18.56
N ALA A 225 3.31 6.15 -18.21
CA ALA A 225 2.41 5.12 -18.73
C ALA A 225 2.18 5.26 -20.25
N GLU A 226 2.27 6.47 -20.80
CA GLU A 226 2.21 6.70 -22.26
C GLU A 226 3.51 6.33 -22.97
N ARG A 227 4.66 6.57 -22.33
CA ARG A 227 5.99 6.30 -22.94
C ARG A 227 6.44 4.86 -22.84
N THR A 228 5.96 4.11 -21.84
CA THR A 228 6.25 2.68 -21.69
C THR A 228 5.15 1.89 -22.38
N ASN A 229 5.52 1.07 -23.37
CA ASN A 229 4.61 0.15 -24.08
C ASN A 229 4.19 -1.00 -23.15
N ILE A 230 3.55 -0.65 -22.02
CA ILE A 230 3.11 -1.59 -20.99
C ILE A 230 1.92 -2.40 -21.54
N SER A 231 1.98 -3.72 -21.41
CA SER A 231 0.93 -4.64 -21.89
C SER A 231 -0.45 -4.30 -21.28
N ILE A 232 -1.53 -4.64 -21.99
CA ILE A 232 -2.92 -4.41 -21.55
C ILE A 232 -3.19 -5.07 -20.18
N THR A 233 -2.50 -6.18 -19.87
CA THR A 233 -2.64 -6.91 -18.60
C THR A 233 -2.06 -6.13 -17.42
N GLU A 234 -0.92 -5.47 -17.62
CA GLU A 234 -0.33 -4.59 -16.62
C GLU A 234 -1.14 -3.28 -16.49
N LYS A 235 -1.62 -2.70 -17.60
CA LYS A 235 -2.54 -1.55 -17.57
C LYS A 235 -3.81 -1.83 -16.76
N ARG A 236 -4.35 -3.05 -16.78
CA ARG A 236 -5.49 -3.43 -15.93
C ARG A 236 -5.17 -3.48 -14.44
N LYS A 237 -3.99 -3.98 -14.04
CA LYS A 237 -3.54 -3.89 -12.63
C LYS A 237 -3.47 -2.44 -12.14
N TYR A 238 -2.93 -1.54 -12.97
CA TYR A 238 -2.89 -0.10 -12.67
C TYR A 238 -4.27 0.54 -12.59
N LEU A 239 -5.21 0.14 -13.47
CA LEU A 239 -6.56 0.71 -13.52
C LEU A 239 -7.41 0.33 -12.32
N VAL A 240 -7.28 -0.87 -11.77
CA VAL A 240 -8.02 -1.31 -10.58
C VAL A 240 -7.58 -0.50 -9.36
N HIS A 241 -6.28 -0.29 -9.18
CA HIS A 241 -5.75 0.55 -8.08
C HIS A 241 -5.92 2.06 -8.34
N SER A 242 -6.10 2.48 -9.60
CA SER A 242 -6.27 3.89 -10.00
C SER A 242 -7.73 4.35 -10.10
N SER A 243 -8.71 3.48 -9.90
CA SER A 243 -10.13 3.87 -9.93
C SER A 243 -10.45 4.98 -8.91
N HIS A 244 -9.79 4.94 -7.75
CA HIS A 244 -9.83 6.00 -6.76
C HIS A 244 -9.14 7.29 -7.25
N ALA A 245 -7.99 7.18 -7.92
CA ALA A 245 -7.29 8.32 -8.52
C ALA A 245 -8.12 8.98 -9.63
N LYS A 246 -8.85 8.22 -10.45
CA LYS A 246 -9.78 8.75 -11.47
C LYS A 246 -10.97 9.49 -10.87
N ARG A 247 -11.54 9.01 -9.75
CA ARG A 247 -12.60 9.73 -9.02
C ARG A 247 -12.09 11.04 -8.45
N ILE A 248 -10.89 11.06 -7.89
CA ILE A 248 -10.26 12.26 -7.33
C ILE A 248 -9.94 13.25 -8.46
N TYR A 249 -9.40 12.78 -9.59
CA TYR A 249 -9.13 13.63 -10.76
C TYR A 249 -10.38 14.29 -11.32
N ARG A 250 -11.49 13.55 -11.50
CA ARG A 250 -12.78 14.13 -11.94
C ARG A 250 -13.32 15.15 -10.94
N ALA A 251 -13.19 14.90 -9.63
CA ALA A 251 -13.64 15.84 -8.60
C ALA A 251 -12.80 17.14 -8.56
N LEU A 252 -11.54 17.09 -8.98
CA LEU A 252 -10.64 18.25 -9.03
C LEU A 252 -10.75 19.03 -10.35
N SER A 253 -10.95 18.35 -11.49
CA SER A 253 -11.09 19.02 -12.81
C SER A 253 -12.40 19.80 -12.98
N HIS A 254 -13.45 19.47 -12.24
CA HIS A 254 -14.72 20.23 -12.23
C HIS A 254 -14.73 21.47 -11.32
N ARG A 255 -13.61 21.79 -10.64
CA ARG A 255 -13.49 22.99 -9.79
C ARG A 255 -12.57 24.09 -10.36
N SER A 256 -12.06 23.91 -11.56
CA SER A 256 -11.20 24.87 -12.27
C SER A 256 -11.87 25.49 -13.50
N GLN A 257 -13.22 25.46 -13.54
CA GLN A 257 -14.05 26.29 -14.45
C GLN A 257 -14.86 27.27 -13.66
#